data_2ee5c636387185bd63e4dcf53edb1e8e
#
_entry.id   2ee5c636387185bd63e4dcf53edb1e8e
#
_cell.length_a   1.000
_cell.length_b   1.000
_cell.length_c   1.000
_cell.angle_alpha   90.00
_cell.angle_beta   90.00
_cell.angle_gamma   90.00
#
_symmetry.space_group_name_H-M   'P 1'
#
loop_
_entity.id
_entity.type
_entity.pdbx_description
1 polymer ?
#
loop_
_entity_poly.entity_id
_entity_poly.type
_entity_poly.pdbx_seq_one_letter_code
_entity_poly.pdbx_strand_id
1 'polypeptide(L)'
;MVQTNKRLKIFMRPMRWVGQRFAAYWRSNWWHKLVTVGVVVATVTLTGMYSVALWYQHEQAGKPMTLGVTFIADYAAYLGLDAHQTYNAILHELHPKHIRLVSYWSDIEPAQGQYDFSELDYEMQQAQTSGAKVSLSIGLRQPRWPECHAPTWVDTAKPESAWEPQLEAYMTTVINRYKHNPVLESYQLENEYYLNAFGQCQNFDRNRLERELALVHQLDPGRAIIMSRSNNYAGLSLRQPLPDVVGISIYRHVWPTQLHRYLTYPFPSWYYAFLAGAEQILTGKPSVVHELQAEPWPPHGQDILHTSLAEQNKTFNASTLKSTVTFGEQTGIKNIDLWGVEYWYYRSHVLHDPSVWNAAERIFNS
;
A
#
# COMPACT_ATOMS: atom_id res chain seq x y z
N MET A 1 -57.01 30.36 11.97
CA MET A 1 -56.61 28.93 11.90
C MET A 1 -56.87 28.24 10.54
N VAL A 2 -56.84 28.93 9.40
CA VAL A 2 -57.20 28.35 8.07
C VAL A 2 -56.07 28.44 7.01
N GLN A 3 -54.94 29.11 7.31
CA GLN A 3 -53.86 29.28 6.34
C GLN A 3 -52.79 28.18 6.31
N THR A 4 -52.66 27.34 7.34
CA THR A 4 -51.66 26.28 7.47
C THR A 4 -51.94 25.05 6.56
N ASN A 5 -53.21 24.83 6.21
CA ASN A 5 -53.63 23.65 5.46
C ASN A 5 -53.40 23.75 3.92
N LYS A 6 -53.23 24.96 3.34
CA LYS A 6 -53.02 25.14 1.90
C LYS A 6 -51.56 24.90 1.49
N ARG A 7 -50.57 25.30 2.32
CA ARG A 7 -49.13 25.11 2.03
C ARG A 7 -48.75 23.64 2.07
N LEU A 8 -49.25 22.84 3.01
CA LEU A 8 -49.02 21.40 3.08
C LEU A 8 -49.55 20.65 1.82
N LYS A 9 -50.71 21.07 1.29
CA LYS A 9 -51.28 20.46 0.09
C LYS A 9 -50.50 20.74 -1.20
N ILE A 10 -49.77 21.84 -1.29
CA ILE A 10 -48.92 22.22 -2.43
C ILE A 10 -47.65 21.37 -2.45
N PHE A 11 -47.03 21.07 -1.29
CA PHE A 11 -45.85 20.19 -1.20
C PHE A 11 -46.19 18.70 -1.38
N MET A 12 -47.39 18.27 -1.05
CA MET A 12 -47.81 16.86 -1.17
C MET A 12 -48.25 16.46 -2.60
N ARG A 13 -48.57 17.41 -3.48
CA ARG A 13 -48.97 17.10 -4.89
C ARG A 13 -47.81 16.51 -5.72
N PRO A 14 -46.59 17.06 -5.74
CA PRO A 14 -45.49 16.44 -6.50
C PRO A 14 -45.09 15.07 -5.93
N MET A 15 -45.10 14.88 -4.60
CA MET A 15 -44.81 13.56 -4.02
C MET A 15 -45.84 12.48 -4.38
N ARG A 16 -47.13 12.81 -4.47
CA ARG A 16 -48.18 11.87 -4.90
C ARG A 16 -48.03 11.50 -6.37
N TRP A 17 -47.70 12.44 -7.23
CA TRP A 17 -47.45 12.22 -8.65
C TRP A 17 -46.23 11.33 -8.89
N VAL A 18 -45.09 11.59 -8.18
CA VAL A 18 -43.90 10.75 -8.21
C VAL A 18 -44.23 9.33 -7.73
N GLY A 19 -44.96 9.20 -6.62
CA GLY A 19 -45.37 7.89 -6.09
C GLY A 19 -46.29 7.11 -7.05
N GLN A 20 -47.22 7.78 -7.75
CA GLN A 20 -48.08 7.12 -8.73
C GLN A 20 -47.33 6.65 -9.98
N ARG A 21 -46.35 7.45 -10.48
CA ARG A 21 -45.48 7.04 -11.60
C ARG A 21 -44.55 5.91 -11.21
N PHE A 22 -44.00 5.94 -10.02
CA PHE A 22 -43.17 4.85 -9.50
C PHE A 22 -44.00 3.56 -9.35
N ALA A 23 -45.21 3.64 -8.81
CA ALA A 23 -46.12 2.47 -8.70
C ALA A 23 -46.53 1.89 -10.07
N ALA A 24 -46.74 2.76 -11.06
CA ALA A 24 -47.03 2.32 -12.44
C ALA A 24 -45.80 1.65 -13.07
N TYR A 25 -44.60 2.25 -12.91
CA TYR A 25 -43.34 1.65 -13.36
C TYR A 25 -43.07 0.30 -12.69
N TRP A 26 -43.24 0.21 -11.37
CA TRP A 26 -43.07 -1.04 -10.60
C TRP A 26 -43.99 -2.15 -11.04
N ARG A 27 -45.26 -1.82 -11.44
CA ARG A 27 -46.29 -2.79 -11.85
C ARG A 27 -46.17 -3.19 -13.31
N SER A 28 -45.48 -2.44 -14.16
CA SER A 28 -45.52 -2.62 -15.61
C SER A 28 -44.74 -3.83 -16.10
N ASN A 29 -43.58 -4.16 -15.46
CA ASN A 29 -42.74 -5.26 -15.91
C ASN A 29 -41.84 -5.76 -14.74
N TRP A 30 -41.51 -7.06 -14.73
CA TRP A 30 -40.62 -7.66 -13.75
C TRP A 30 -39.19 -7.09 -13.83
N TRP A 31 -38.70 -6.70 -14.99
CA TRP A 31 -37.42 -6.02 -15.18
C TRP A 31 -37.32 -4.70 -14.38
N HIS A 32 -38.41 -3.94 -14.32
CA HIS A 32 -38.45 -2.70 -13.55
C HIS A 32 -38.30 -2.96 -12.05
N LYS A 33 -38.82 -4.08 -11.56
CA LYS A 33 -38.65 -4.52 -10.18
C LYS A 33 -37.18 -4.85 -9.91
N LEU A 34 -36.53 -5.64 -10.79
CA LEU A 34 -35.11 -5.98 -10.66
C LEU A 34 -34.22 -4.73 -10.69
N VAL A 35 -34.45 -3.83 -11.65
CA VAL A 35 -33.68 -2.57 -11.72
C VAL A 35 -33.89 -1.75 -10.46
N THR A 36 -35.13 -1.61 -9.97
CA THR A 36 -35.38 -0.84 -8.75
C THR A 36 -34.72 -1.46 -7.53
N VAL A 37 -34.84 -2.78 -7.35
CA VAL A 37 -34.18 -3.49 -6.27
C VAL A 37 -32.67 -3.33 -6.39
N GLY A 38 -32.09 -3.48 -7.57
CA GLY A 38 -30.69 -3.25 -7.82
C GLY A 38 -30.22 -1.84 -7.45
N VAL A 39 -30.97 -0.82 -7.87
CA VAL A 39 -30.67 0.58 -7.50
C VAL A 39 -30.76 0.81 -5.99
N VAL A 40 -31.81 0.27 -5.34
CA VAL A 40 -31.96 0.40 -3.88
C VAL A 40 -30.82 -0.29 -3.16
N VAL A 41 -30.48 -1.53 -3.54
CA VAL A 41 -29.37 -2.27 -2.94
C VAL A 41 -28.06 -1.51 -3.15
N ALA A 42 -27.77 -1.06 -4.37
CA ALA A 42 -26.57 -0.27 -4.64
C ALA A 42 -26.50 1.02 -3.81
N THR A 43 -27.62 1.75 -3.71
CA THR A 43 -27.70 2.98 -2.91
C THR A 43 -27.47 2.70 -1.43
N VAL A 44 -28.10 1.68 -0.86
CA VAL A 44 -27.91 1.30 0.55
C VAL A 44 -26.47 0.88 0.81
N THR A 45 -25.90 0.06 -0.08
CA THR A 45 -24.50 -0.39 0.03
C THR A 45 -23.54 0.80 -0.03
N LEU A 46 -23.66 1.66 -1.03
CA LEU A 46 -22.79 2.85 -1.17
C LEU A 46 -22.94 3.82 0.00
N THR A 47 -24.17 4.03 0.48
CA THR A 47 -24.41 4.87 1.67
C THR A 47 -23.77 4.26 2.92
N GLY A 48 -23.90 2.93 3.10
CA GLY A 48 -23.24 2.21 4.20
C GLY A 48 -21.73 2.32 4.13
N MET A 49 -21.12 2.06 2.97
CA MET A 49 -19.69 2.22 2.76
C MET A 49 -19.20 3.64 3.06
N TYR A 50 -19.93 4.63 2.55
CA TYR A 50 -19.59 6.03 2.76
C TYR A 50 -19.73 6.45 4.24
N SER A 51 -20.73 5.92 4.93
CA SER A 51 -20.93 6.17 6.38
C SER A 51 -19.77 5.59 7.20
N VAL A 52 -19.29 4.39 6.88
CA VAL A 52 -18.10 3.79 7.52
C VAL A 52 -16.87 4.62 7.22
N ALA A 53 -16.69 5.10 5.99
CA ALA A 53 -15.58 5.97 5.62
C ALA A 53 -15.57 7.28 6.43
N LEU A 54 -16.71 7.95 6.54
CA LEU A 54 -16.85 9.18 7.34
C LEU A 54 -16.59 8.94 8.83
N TRP A 55 -17.11 7.84 9.38
CA TRP A 55 -16.83 7.43 10.73
C TRP A 55 -15.32 7.25 10.96
N TYR A 56 -14.64 6.50 10.08
CA TYR A 56 -13.22 6.25 10.19
C TYR A 56 -12.42 7.56 10.11
N GLN A 57 -12.71 8.42 9.14
CA GLN A 57 -12.03 9.72 9.00
C GLN A 57 -12.25 10.58 10.24
N HIS A 58 -13.44 10.55 10.84
CA HIS A 58 -13.75 11.26 12.09
C HIS A 58 -12.95 10.71 13.28
N GLU A 59 -12.89 9.38 13.44
CA GLU A 59 -12.09 8.71 14.48
C GLU A 59 -10.58 9.00 14.36
N GLN A 60 -10.10 9.23 13.16
CA GLN A 60 -8.71 9.57 12.89
C GLN A 60 -8.44 11.09 12.92
N ALA A 61 -9.47 11.92 12.96
CA ALA A 61 -9.31 13.36 12.95
C ALA A 61 -8.48 13.84 14.16
N GLY A 62 -7.57 14.79 13.92
CA GLY A 62 -6.69 15.33 14.96
C GLY A 62 -5.51 14.45 15.38
N LYS A 63 -5.44 13.18 14.94
CA LYS A 63 -4.24 12.37 15.15
C LYS A 63 -3.11 12.81 14.20
N PRO A 64 -1.86 12.81 14.65
CA PRO A 64 -0.73 13.19 13.80
C PRO A 64 -0.61 12.20 12.64
N MET A 65 -0.20 12.71 11.49
CA MET A 65 0.15 11.91 10.33
C MET A 65 1.66 11.65 10.31
N THR A 66 2.04 10.42 10.03
CA THR A 66 3.42 10.02 9.77
C THR A 66 3.58 9.79 8.28
N LEU A 67 4.41 10.61 7.64
CA LEU A 67 4.80 10.44 6.25
C LEU A 67 6.16 9.77 6.21
N GLY A 68 6.24 8.66 5.49
CA GLY A 68 7.42 7.86 5.28
C GLY A 68 7.67 7.57 3.81
N VAL A 69 8.70 6.78 3.57
CA VAL A 69 9.09 6.32 2.24
C VAL A 69 9.50 4.84 2.30
N THR A 70 9.40 4.14 1.17
CA THR A 70 10.09 2.87 0.97
C THR A 70 11.43 3.16 0.32
N PHE A 71 12.52 2.58 0.83
CA PHE A 71 13.84 2.63 0.21
C PHE A 71 14.34 1.20 -0.07
N ILE A 72 14.92 1.01 -1.25
CA ILE A 72 15.46 -0.27 -1.73
C ILE A 72 16.80 0.00 -2.41
N ALA A 73 17.90 -0.42 -1.78
CA ALA A 73 19.27 -0.19 -2.27
C ALA A 73 19.48 -0.75 -3.68
N ASP A 74 18.98 -1.95 -3.96
CA ASP A 74 19.06 -2.57 -5.28
C ASP A 74 18.36 -1.76 -6.38
N TYR A 75 17.26 -1.10 -6.03
CA TYR A 75 16.57 -0.24 -7.00
C TYR A 75 17.35 1.05 -7.24
N ALA A 76 17.96 1.63 -6.23
CA ALA A 76 18.87 2.76 -6.40
C ALA A 76 20.04 2.35 -7.32
N ALA A 77 20.66 1.20 -7.08
CA ALA A 77 21.73 0.67 -7.92
C ALA A 77 21.27 0.39 -9.36
N TYR A 78 20.07 -0.18 -9.54
CA TYR A 78 19.45 -0.39 -10.86
C TYR A 78 19.26 0.93 -11.63
N LEU A 79 18.92 2.01 -10.94
CA LEU A 79 18.82 3.36 -11.52
C LEU A 79 20.19 4.00 -11.81
N GLY A 80 21.31 3.31 -11.52
CA GLY A 80 22.67 3.83 -11.70
C GLY A 80 23.09 4.82 -10.61
N LEU A 81 22.44 4.79 -9.46
CA LEU A 81 22.74 5.63 -8.30
C LEU A 81 23.67 4.89 -7.31
N ASP A 82 24.44 5.65 -6.55
CA ASP A 82 25.05 5.15 -5.33
C ASP A 82 23.98 5.03 -4.25
N ALA A 83 23.75 3.81 -3.76
CA ALA A 83 22.68 3.51 -2.81
C ALA A 83 22.88 4.24 -1.48
N HIS A 84 24.12 4.25 -0.94
CA HIS A 84 24.43 4.94 0.32
C HIS A 84 24.27 6.44 0.20
N GLN A 85 24.76 7.05 -0.90
CA GLN A 85 24.59 8.49 -1.13
C GLN A 85 23.10 8.83 -1.26
N THR A 86 22.34 8.03 -2.00
CA THR A 86 20.90 8.22 -2.20
C THR A 86 20.14 8.13 -0.88
N TYR A 87 20.44 7.09 -0.09
CA TYR A 87 19.81 6.90 1.21
C TYR A 87 20.11 8.04 2.19
N ASN A 88 21.36 8.47 2.25
CA ASN A 88 21.75 9.61 3.07
C ASN A 88 21.07 10.91 2.65
N ALA A 89 20.94 11.17 1.35
CA ALA A 89 20.21 12.34 0.85
C ALA A 89 18.73 12.29 1.26
N ILE A 90 18.07 11.13 1.13
CA ILE A 90 16.71 10.92 1.59
C ILE A 90 16.56 11.25 3.07
N LEU A 91 17.44 10.73 3.91
CA LEU A 91 17.40 10.95 5.36
C LEU A 91 17.65 12.40 5.77
N HIS A 92 18.62 13.07 5.13
CA HIS A 92 19.10 14.38 5.56
C HIS A 92 18.45 15.57 4.84
N GLU A 93 17.82 15.36 3.70
CA GLU A 93 17.15 16.42 2.95
C GLU A 93 15.62 16.34 3.06
N LEU A 94 15.07 15.11 3.07
CA LEU A 94 13.62 14.92 3.22
C LEU A 94 13.18 14.72 4.68
N HIS A 95 14.03 14.21 5.56
CA HIS A 95 13.72 13.91 6.97
C HIS A 95 12.45 13.05 7.16
N PRO A 96 12.30 11.91 6.45
CA PRO A 96 11.15 11.05 6.63
C PRO A 96 11.05 10.55 8.08
N LYS A 97 9.84 10.50 8.63
CA LYS A 97 9.63 9.99 10.00
C LYS A 97 9.62 8.48 10.07
N HIS A 98 9.35 7.83 8.94
CA HIS A 98 9.27 6.39 8.81
C HIS A 98 9.91 5.94 7.50
N ILE A 99 10.61 4.81 7.52
CA ILE A 99 11.20 4.19 6.33
C ILE A 99 10.87 2.71 6.33
N ARG A 100 10.35 2.22 5.20
CA ARG A 100 10.24 0.80 4.96
C ARG A 100 11.51 0.33 4.25
N LEU A 101 12.21 -0.63 4.85
CA LEU A 101 13.39 -1.30 4.33
C LEU A 101 13.08 -2.75 3.95
N VAL A 102 13.92 -3.34 3.13
CA VAL A 102 13.82 -4.75 2.73
C VAL A 102 14.99 -5.56 3.29
N SER A 103 14.77 -6.86 3.49
CA SER A 103 15.83 -7.81 3.85
C SER A 103 15.82 -8.98 2.88
N TYR A 104 16.02 -8.72 1.60
CA TYR A 104 15.93 -9.77 0.58
C TYR A 104 16.74 -10.99 0.95
N TRP A 105 16.10 -12.17 0.95
CA TRP A 105 16.77 -13.40 1.33
C TRP A 105 18.00 -13.68 0.46
N SER A 106 17.92 -13.37 -0.85
CA SER A 106 19.05 -13.47 -1.78
C SER A 106 20.27 -12.68 -1.37
N ASP A 107 20.08 -11.52 -0.75
CA ASP A 107 21.16 -10.59 -0.40
C ASP A 107 21.70 -10.88 0.98
N ILE A 108 20.80 -11.19 1.91
CA ILE A 108 21.17 -11.52 3.29
C ILE A 108 21.86 -12.89 3.38
N GLU A 109 21.48 -13.87 2.54
CA GLU A 109 22.07 -15.21 2.53
C GLU A 109 22.45 -15.64 1.10
N PRO A 110 23.44 -15.00 0.47
CA PRO A 110 23.84 -15.27 -0.90
C PRO A 110 24.37 -16.70 -1.13
N ALA A 111 24.90 -17.34 -0.10
CA ALA A 111 25.24 -18.75 -0.06
C ALA A 111 24.73 -19.37 1.23
N GLN A 112 24.30 -20.63 1.18
CA GLN A 112 23.67 -21.31 2.31
C GLN A 112 24.51 -21.22 3.60
N GLY A 113 23.94 -20.66 4.66
CA GLY A 113 24.59 -20.45 5.95
C GLY A 113 25.61 -19.31 5.98
N GLN A 114 25.76 -18.55 4.90
CA GLN A 114 26.65 -17.40 4.83
C GLN A 114 25.81 -16.12 4.76
N TYR A 115 25.78 -15.39 5.86
CA TYR A 115 24.95 -14.18 5.99
C TYR A 115 25.77 -12.92 5.78
N ASP A 116 25.28 -12.01 4.97
CA ASP A 116 25.79 -10.65 4.79
C ASP A 116 24.74 -9.63 5.21
N PHE A 117 25.02 -8.89 6.24
CA PHE A 117 24.15 -7.83 6.76
C PHE A 117 24.73 -6.43 6.53
N SER A 118 25.80 -6.32 5.77
CA SER A 118 26.54 -5.05 5.65
C SER A 118 25.68 -3.89 5.18
N GLU A 119 24.84 -4.13 4.17
CA GLU A 119 23.94 -3.10 3.62
C GLU A 119 22.82 -2.77 4.61
N LEU A 120 22.10 -3.77 5.10
CA LEU A 120 20.98 -3.55 6.03
C LEU A 120 21.46 -2.98 7.38
N ASP A 121 22.64 -3.36 7.88
CA ASP A 121 23.23 -2.74 9.07
C ASP A 121 23.50 -1.26 8.87
N TYR A 122 24.02 -0.90 7.70
CA TYR A 122 24.26 0.50 7.33
C TYR A 122 22.93 1.27 7.30
N GLU A 123 21.92 0.77 6.60
CA GLU A 123 20.61 1.40 6.51
C GLU A 123 19.97 1.60 7.90
N MET A 124 19.98 0.57 8.74
CA MET A 124 19.45 0.62 10.09
C MET A 124 20.21 1.63 10.97
N GLN A 125 21.54 1.72 10.81
CA GLN A 125 22.37 2.68 11.55
C GLN A 125 22.08 4.12 11.10
N GLN A 126 21.96 4.38 9.80
CA GLN A 126 21.64 5.71 9.29
C GLN A 126 20.23 6.14 9.69
N ALA A 127 19.24 5.23 9.64
CA ALA A 127 17.89 5.48 10.16
C ALA A 127 17.92 5.86 11.65
N GLN A 128 18.74 5.18 12.45
CA GLN A 128 18.90 5.52 13.86
C GLN A 128 19.51 6.91 14.05
N THR A 129 20.49 7.27 13.26
CA THR A 129 21.15 8.58 13.32
C THR A 129 20.20 9.71 12.93
N SER A 130 19.34 9.50 11.95
CA SER A 130 18.34 10.47 11.50
C SER A 130 17.10 10.56 12.42
N GLY A 131 16.89 9.54 13.27
CA GLY A 131 15.70 9.43 14.13
C GLY A 131 14.46 8.88 13.42
N ALA A 132 14.59 8.37 12.20
CA ALA A 132 13.51 7.71 11.49
C ALA A 132 13.19 6.34 12.12
N LYS A 133 11.91 5.93 12.09
CA LYS A 133 11.48 4.59 12.46
C LYS A 133 11.50 3.68 11.25
N VAL A 134 11.67 2.38 11.47
CA VAL A 134 11.80 1.40 10.40
C VAL A 134 10.72 0.33 10.49
N SER A 135 10.06 0.07 9.36
CA SER A 135 9.36 -1.19 9.08
C SER A 135 10.26 -2.07 8.22
N LEU A 136 10.60 -3.26 8.71
CA LEU A 136 11.48 -4.18 8.01
C LEU A 136 10.69 -5.29 7.31
N SER A 137 10.79 -5.35 5.99
CA SER A 137 10.20 -6.45 5.22
C SER A 137 10.99 -7.73 5.40
N ILE A 138 10.29 -8.84 5.64
CA ILE A 138 10.84 -10.19 5.85
C ILE A 138 9.98 -11.22 5.13
N GLY A 139 10.51 -12.42 4.94
CA GLY A 139 9.82 -13.49 4.23
C GLY A 139 10.36 -13.70 2.81
N LEU A 140 9.73 -14.61 2.08
CA LEU A 140 10.12 -14.92 0.71
C LEU A 140 9.72 -13.82 -0.26
N ARG A 141 8.48 -13.33 -0.08
CA ARG A 141 7.90 -12.31 -0.93
C ARG A 141 8.08 -10.94 -0.29
N GLN A 142 8.86 -10.11 -0.94
CA GLN A 142 9.17 -8.75 -0.47
C GLN A 142 8.91 -7.73 -1.59
N PRO A 143 8.78 -6.43 -1.26
CA PRO A 143 8.45 -5.38 -2.23
C PRO A 143 9.40 -5.34 -3.43
N ARG A 144 8.87 -4.97 -4.59
CA ARG A 144 9.49 -4.82 -5.90
C ARG A 144 9.70 -6.14 -6.65
N TRP A 145 9.53 -6.03 -7.96
CA TRP A 145 9.75 -7.13 -8.87
C TRP A 145 11.18 -7.71 -8.71
N PRO A 146 11.36 -9.04 -8.70
CA PRO A 146 10.40 -10.10 -9.04
C PRO A 146 9.45 -10.52 -7.90
N GLU A 147 9.41 -9.88 -6.77
CA GLU A 147 8.65 -10.14 -5.55
C GLU A 147 9.21 -11.31 -4.72
N CYS A 148 9.54 -12.45 -5.33
CA CYS A 148 10.24 -13.54 -4.66
C CYS A 148 11.75 -13.33 -4.76
N HIS A 149 12.36 -13.07 -3.63
CA HIS A 149 13.80 -12.80 -3.51
C HIS A 149 14.52 -13.99 -2.87
N ALA A 150 14.28 -15.20 -3.43
CA ALA A 150 15.00 -16.41 -3.01
C ALA A 150 16.43 -16.41 -3.53
N PRO A 151 17.44 -16.86 -2.74
CA PRO A 151 18.80 -17.02 -3.22
C PRO A 151 18.89 -18.14 -4.26
N THR A 152 19.91 -18.09 -5.11
CA THR A 152 20.07 -19.00 -6.24
C THR A 152 20.28 -20.47 -5.85
N TRP A 153 20.68 -20.73 -4.62
CA TRP A 153 20.84 -22.08 -4.09
C TRP A 153 19.51 -22.69 -3.57
N VAL A 154 18.42 -21.92 -3.52
CA VAL A 154 17.07 -22.36 -3.16
C VAL A 154 16.24 -22.59 -4.42
N ASP A 155 15.68 -23.78 -4.56
CA ASP A 155 14.75 -24.12 -5.63
C ASP A 155 13.30 -24.08 -5.10
N THR A 156 12.64 -22.93 -5.26
CA THR A 156 11.24 -22.73 -4.85
C THR A 156 10.23 -23.47 -5.71
N ALA A 157 10.64 -24.09 -6.81
CA ALA A 157 9.77 -24.96 -7.61
C ALA A 157 9.59 -26.36 -6.97
N LYS A 158 10.47 -26.73 -6.01
CA LYS A 158 10.32 -27.94 -5.21
C LYS A 158 9.18 -27.81 -4.20
N PRO A 159 8.68 -28.92 -3.66
CA PRO A 159 7.73 -28.88 -2.54
C PRO A 159 8.22 -27.98 -1.41
N GLU A 160 7.32 -27.23 -0.80
CA GLU A 160 7.60 -26.23 0.24
C GLU A 160 8.45 -26.79 1.39
N SER A 161 8.14 -28.02 1.83
CA SER A 161 8.93 -28.69 2.86
C SER A 161 10.43 -28.87 2.56
N ALA A 162 10.84 -28.66 1.31
CA ALA A 162 12.26 -28.78 0.92
C ALA A 162 13.05 -27.49 1.13
N TRP A 163 12.39 -26.32 1.25
CA TRP A 163 13.03 -25.02 1.35
C TRP A 163 12.47 -24.11 2.48
N GLU A 164 11.27 -24.37 2.97
CA GLU A 164 10.66 -23.61 4.09
C GLU A 164 11.54 -23.59 5.35
N PRO A 165 12.19 -24.69 5.79
CA PRO A 165 13.08 -24.62 6.94
C PRO A 165 14.25 -23.64 6.77
N GLN A 166 14.75 -23.45 5.54
CA GLN A 166 15.80 -22.49 5.26
C GLN A 166 15.27 -21.04 5.29
N LEU A 167 14.05 -20.82 4.77
CA LEU A 167 13.36 -19.53 4.89
C LEU A 167 13.16 -19.14 6.36
N GLU A 168 12.66 -20.07 7.18
CA GLU A 168 12.48 -19.84 8.62
C GLU A 168 13.82 -19.56 9.33
N ALA A 169 14.90 -20.24 8.94
CA ALA A 169 16.23 -20.01 9.49
C ALA A 169 16.76 -18.59 9.14
N TYR A 170 16.60 -18.18 7.87
CA TYR A 170 16.90 -16.81 7.44
C TYR A 170 16.08 -15.79 8.24
N MET A 171 14.75 -15.94 8.29
CA MET A 171 13.87 -15.03 9.04
C MET A 171 14.28 -14.95 10.51
N THR A 172 14.57 -16.09 11.13
CA THR A 172 15.06 -16.17 12.52
C THR A 172 16.34 -15.37 12.71
N THR A 173 17.27 -15.46 11.76
CA THR A 173 18.55 -14.76 11.82
C THR A 173 18.36 -13.25 11.69
N VAL A 174 17.55 -12.79 10.75
CA VAL A 174 17.21 -11.36 10.57
C VAL A 174 16.53 -10.81 11.83
N ILE A 175 15.49 -11.49 12.33
CA ILE A 175 14.75 -11.04 13.51
C ILE A 175 15.65 -10.98 14.74
N ASN A 176 16.45 -12.01 15.01
CA ASN A 176 17.37 -12.02 16.16
C ASN A 176 18.42 -10.91 16.10
N ARG A 177 18.84 -10.51 14.90
CA ARG A 177 19.77 -9.40 14.71
C ARG A 177 19.17 -8.06 15.08
N TYR A 178 17.93 -7.80 14.64
CA TYR A 178 17.35 -6.44 14.71
C TYR A 178 16.27 -6.25 15.77
N LYS A 179 15.73 -7.28 16.40
CA LYS A 179 14.63 -7.16 17.40
C LYS A 179 14.91 -6.20 18.56
N HIS A 180 16.16 -5.95 18.88
CA HIS A 180 16.55 -5.00 19.93
C HIS A 180 17.00 -3.64 19.37
N ASN A 181 16.93 -3.43 18.06
CA ASN A 181 17.27 -2.15 17.46
C ASN A 181 16.17 -1.12 17.78
N PRO A 182 16.50 0.06 18.35
CA PRO A 182 15.51 1.02 18.84
C PRO A 182 14.72 1.71 17.72
N VAL A 183 15.17 1.62 16.47
CA VAL A 183 14.44 2.21 15.33
C VAL A 183 13.44 1.25 14.71
N LEU A 184 13.61 -0.05 14.92
CA LEU A 184 12.68 -1.06 14.40
C LEU A 184 11.32 -0.90 15.07
N GLU A 185 10.31 -0.49 14.31
CA GLU A 185 8.94 -0.27 14.78
C GLU A 185 8.05 -1.47 14.48
N SER A 186 8.20 -2.08 13.31
CA SER A 186 7.37 -3.19 12.86
C SER A 186 8.11 -4.09 11.86
N TYR A 187 7.57 -5.28 11.67
CA TYR A 187 7.92 -6.12 10.51
C TYR A 187 6.81 -6.03 9.46
N GLN A 188 7.16 -6.07 8.19
CA GLN A 188 6.23 -6.45 7.13
C GLN A 188 6.51 -7.89 6.76
N LEU A 189 5.55 -8.77 7.03
CA LEU A 189 5.63 -10.18 6.66
C LEU A 189 4.99 -10.38 5.30
N GLU A 190 5.74 -10.90 4.35
CA GLU A 190 5.30 -11.19 2.99
C GLU A 190 4.60 -10.01 2.29
N ASN A 191 5.03 -9.65 1.09
CA ASN A 191 4.46 -8.52 0.36
C ASN A 191 3.19 -8.92 -0.40
N GLU A 192 2.11 -8.16 -0.23
CA GLU A 192 0.84 -8.29 -0.97
C GLU A 192 0.33 -9.74 -1.10
N TYR A 193 0.51 -10.54 -0.06
CA TYR A 193 0.30 -11.98 -0.06
C TYR A 193 -1.14 -12.41 -0.41
N TYR A 194 -2.12 -11.55 -0.19
CA TYR A 194 -3.53 -11.88 -0.48
C TYR A 194 -3.86 -11.92 -1.96
N LEU A 195 -2.94 -11.48 -2.84
CA LEU A 195 -3.10 -11.49 -4.29
C LEU A 195 -1.96 -12.28 -4.96
N ASN A 196 -2.28 -13.43 -5.54
CA ASN A 196 -1.33 -14.29 -6.25
C ASN A 196 -1.27 -14.01 -7.77
N ALA A 197 -1.58 -12.80 -8.19
CA ALA A 197 -1.75 -12.46 -9.60
C ALA A 197 -0.52 -11.83 -10.26
N PHE A 198 0.54 -11.52 -9.52
CA PHE A 198 1.73 -10.88 -10.05
C PHE A 198 2.99 -11.33 -9.30
N GLY A 199 4.17 -10.97 -9.86
CA GLY A 199 5.46 -11.44 -9.37
C GLY A 199 5.82 -12.82 -9.95
N GLN A 200 7.04 -13.25 -9.71
CA GLN A 200 7.54 -14.59 -10.09
C GLN A 200 7.40 -15.59 -8.94
N CYS A 201 6.61 -15.27 -7.94
CA CYS A 201 6.27 -16.14 -6.83
C CYS A 201 5.12 -17.07 -7.19
N GLN A 202 5.33 -18.37 -7.09
CA GLN A 202 4.29 -19.36 -7.34
C GLN A 202 3.73 -19.99 -6.06
N ASN A 203 4.37 -19.75 -4.91
CA ASN A 203 4.04 -20.42 -3.64
C ASN A 203 3.23 -19.49 -2.72
N PHE A 204 1.92 -19.60 -2.80
CA PHE A 204 0.96 -18.89 -1.95
C PHE A 204 0.25 -19.88 -1.03
N ASP A 205 0.97 -20.41 -0.02
CA ASP A 205 0.38 -21.29 0.98
C ASP A 205 0.02 -20.52 2.24
N ARG A 206 -1.26 -20.54 2.60
CA ARG A 206 -1.75 -19.89 3.83
C ARG A 206 -1.21 -20.55 5.09
N ASN A 207 -1.01 -21.87 5.07
CA ASN A 207 -0.48 -22.57 6.25
C ASN A 207 0.98 -22.14 6.48
N ARG A 208 1.76 -21.89 5.39
CA ARG A 208 3.10 -21.32 5.51
C ARG A 208 3.03 -19.93 6.13
N LEU A 209 2.16 -19.07 5.63
CA LEU A 209 1.98 -17.73 6.17
C LEU A 209 1.58 -17.73 7.66
N GLU A 210 0.75 -18.71 8.10
CA GLU A 210 0.41 -18.89 9.51
C GLU A 210 1.62 -19.30 10.35
N ARG A 211 2.47 -20.20 9.83
CA ARG A 211 3.71 -20.62 10.51
C ARG A 211 4.71 -19.46 10.59
N GLU A 212 4.92 -18.72 9.51
CA GLU A 212 5.77 -17.54 9.48
C GLU A 212 5.30 -16.46 10.48
N LEU A 213 3.99 -16.17 10.50
CA LEU A 213 3.42 -15.21 11.46
C LEU A 213 3.65 -15.68 12.92
N ALA A 214 3.43 -16.96 13.18
CA ALA A 214 3.67 -17.54 14.50
C ALA A 214 5.16 -17.49 14.89
N LEU A 215 6.07 -17.74 13.94
CA LEU A 215 7.51 -17.64 14.13
C LEU A 215 7.93 -16.22 14.52
N VAL A 216 7.45 -15.20 13.79
CA VAL A 216 7.79 -13.81 14.09
C VAL A 216 7.28 -13.41 15.48
N HIS A 217 6.04 -13.74 15.83
CA HIS A 217 5.49 -13.48 17.16
C HIS A 217 6.25 -14.22 18.29
N GLN A 218 6.74 -15.42 18.00
CA GLN A 218 7.56 -16.17 18.98
C GLN A 218 8.92 -15.50 19.21
N LEU A 219 9.56 -14.99 18.15
CA LEU A 219 10.92 -14.44 18.22
C LEU A 219 10.96 -12.99 18.74
N ASP A 220 9.95 -12.19 18.45
CA ASP A 220 9.81 -10.79 18.89
C ASP A 220 8.35 -10.50 19.31
N PRO A 221 7.91 -11.04 20.46
CA PRO A 221 6.55 -10.88 20.94
C PRO A 221 6.28 -9.41 21.32
N GLY A 222 5.29 -8.81 20.72
CA GLY A 222 4.92 -7.40 20.97
C GLY A 222 5.37 -6.43 19.89
N ARG A 223 6.16 -6.87 18.90
CA ARG A 223 6.40 -6.09 17.70
C ARG A 223 5.24 -6.26 16.74
N ALA A 224 4.72 -5.15 16.22
CA ALA A 224 3.64 -5.20 15.25
C ALA A 224 4.07 -5.86 13.93
N ILE A 225 3.23 -6.75 13.41
CA ILE A 225 3.44 -7.40 12.12
C ILE A 225 2.41 -6.86 11.13
N ILE A 226 2.92 -6.27 10.05
CA ILE A 226 2.12 -5.76 8.95
C ILE A 226 2.07 -6.84 7.88
N MET A 227 0.88 -7.12 7.33
CA MET A 227 0.74 -7.87 6.08
C MET A 227 -0.02 -7.00 5.10
N SER A 228 0.51 -6.85 3.90
CA SER A 228 -0.05 -5.94 2.92
C SER A 228 -0.95 -6.63 1.91
N ARG A 229 -1.87 -5.84 1.36
CA ARG A 229 -2.74 -6.23 0.26
C ARG A 229 -2.54 -5.32 -0.93
N SER A 230 -2.58 -5.89 -2.11
CA SER A 230 -2.51 -5.16 -3.36
C SER A 230 -3.71 -4.24 -3.58
N ASN A 231 -3.49 -3.14 -4.27
CA ASN A 231 -4.54 -2.27 -4.80
C ASN A 231 -5.56 -3.02 -5.68
N ASN A 232 -5.13 -4.09 -6.34
CA ASN A 232 -6.00 -4.93 -7.18
C ASN A 232 -6.89 -5.89 -6.38
N TYR A 233 -6.65 -6.01 -5.08
CA TYR A 233 -7.49 -6.81 -4.18
C TYR A 233 -8.62 -5.95 -3.62
N ALA A 234 -9.81 -6.11 -4.18
CA ALA A 234 -10.98 -5.29 -3.82
C ALA A 234 -11.68 -5.73 -2.51
N GLY A 235 -11.21 -6.81 -1.88
CA GLY A 235 -11.82 -7.37 -0.67
C GLY A 235 -11.24 -6.82 0.63
N LEU A 236 -11.80 -7.30 1.74
CA LEU A 236 -11.28 -7.10 3.10
C LEU A 236 -10.41 -8.30 3.50
N SER A 237 -9.38 -8.07 4.30
CA SER A 237 -8.45 -9.11 4.78
C SER A 237 -9.02 -9.84 5.99
N LEU A 238 -10.19 -10.47 5.83
CA LEU A 238 -10.93 -11.11 6.93
C LEU A 238 -10.54 -12.57 7.19
N ARG A 239 -9.69 -13.16 6.36
CA ARG A 239 -9.27 -14.56 6.50
C ARG A 239 -7.97 -14.66 7.27
N GLN A 240 -7.87 -15.70 8.11
CA GLN A 240 -6.62 -16.04 8.79
C GLN A 240 -5.51 -16.41 7.79
N PRO A 241 -4.24 -16.11 8.14
CA PRO A 241 -3.84 -15.40 9.34
C PRO A 241 -4.18 -13.90 9.24
N LEU A 242 -4.53 -13.30 10.38
CA LEU A 242 -4.75 -11.85 10.46
C LEU A 242 -3.48 -11.17 10.98
N PRO A 243 -2.98 -10.12 10.34
CA PRO A 243 -1.84 -9.34 10.83
C PRO A 243 -2.23 -8.52 12.08
N ASP A 244 -1.24 -7.91 12.72
CA ASP A 244 -1.50 -6.87 13.73
C ASP A 244 -1.92 -5.56 13.08
N VAL A 245 -1.40 -5.27 11.88
CA VAL A 245 -1.70 -4.08 11.09
C VAL A 245 -1.91 -4.47 9.63
N VAL A 246 -2.95 -3.96 9.00
CA VAL A 246 -3.23 -4.21 7.58
C VAL A 246 -2.53 -3.16 6.72
N GLY A 247 -1.57 -3.57 5.91
CA GLY A 247 -0.93 -2.74 4.90
C GLY A 247 -1.82 -2.60 3.66
N ILE A 248 -1.89 -1.41 3.09
CA ILE A 248 -2.66 -1.11 1.88
C ILE A 248 -1.73 -0.49 0.85
N SER A 249 -1.66 -1.09 -0.35
CA SER A 249 -1.03 -0.46 -1.50
C SER A 249 -2.05 0.36 -2.28
N ILE A 250 -1.68 1.57 -2.71
CA ILE A 250 -2.55 2.49 -3.47
C ILE A 250 -1.82 2.91 -4.74
N TYR A 251 -2.14 2.26 -5.85
CA TYR A 251 -1.66 2.62 -7.17
C TYR A 251 -2.79 3.24 -7.97
N ARG A 252 -2.62 4.47 -8.43
CA ARG A 252 -3.67 5.24 -9.10
C ARG A 252 -3.53 5.27 -10.61
N HIS A 253 -2.30 5.34 -11.11
CA HIS A 253 -2.00 5.47 -12.54
C HIS A 253 -1.18 4.28 -12.98
N VAL A 254 -1.75 3.44 -13.84
CA VAL A 254 -1.13 2.20 -14.31
C VAL A 254 -1.27 2.07 -15.82
N TRP A 255 -0.46 1.20 -16.42
CA TRP A 255 -0.59 0.77 -17.81
C TRP A 255 -0.96 -0.70 -17.85
N PRO A 256 -2.25 -1.06 -17.85
CA PRO A 256 -2.64 -2.45 -18.05
C PRO A 256 -2.31 -2.88 -19.49
N THR A 257 -1.51 -3.94 -19.63
CA THR A 257 -1.06 -4.42 -20.94
C THR A 257 -2.22 -4.76 -21.87
N GLN A 258 -3.32 -5.27 -21.30
CA GLN A 258 -4.54 -5.66 -22.04
C GLN A 258 -5.30 -4.46 -22.63
N LEU A 259 -5.18 -3.28 -21.99
CA LEU A 259 -5.90 -2.08 -22.42
C LEU A 259 -5.09 -1.20 -23.38
N HIS A 260 -3.77 -1.41 -23.49
CA HIS A 260 -2.85 -0.61 -24.32
C HIS A 260 -3.02 0.91 -24.13
N ARG A 261 -3.35 1.34 -22.90
CA ARG A 261 -3.52 2.75 -22.54
C ARG A 261 -3.36 2.94 -21.04
N TYR A 262 -3.03 4.15 -20.63
CA TYR A 262 -3.06 4.50 -19.21
C TYR A 262 -4.47 4.39 -18.64
N LEU A 263 -4.55 3.83 -17.46
CA LEU A 263 -5.75 3.74 -16.65
C LEU A 263 -5.50 4.50 -15.34
N THR A 264 -6.43 5.39 -15.00
CA THR A 264 -6.52 5.91 -13.64
C THR A 264 -7.61 5.13 -12.92
N TYR A 265 -7.27 4.44 -11.84
CA TYR A 265 -8.24 3.71 -11.04
C TYR A 265 -9.31 4.67 -10.48
N PRO A 266 -10.60 4.34 -10.61
CA PRO A 266 -11.70 5.23 -10.23
C PRO A 266 -12.01 5.24 -8.73
N PHE A 267 -11.12 4.68 -7.91
CA PHE A 267 -11.33 4.60 -6.46
C PHE A 267 -11.02 5.94 -5.80
N PRO A 268 -12.01 6.63 -5.18
CA PRO A 268 -11.78 7.86 -4.45
C PRO A 268 -11.13 7.57 -3.08
N SER A 269 -10.56 8.59 -2.43
CA SER A 269 -9.91 8.46 -1.12
C SER A 269 -10.84 7.87 -0.05
N TRP A 270 -12.14 8.22 -0.06
CA TRP A 270 -13.12 7.66 0.87
C TRP A 270 -13.29 6.14 0.75
N TYR A 271 -13.02 5.56 -0.42
CA TYR A 271 -13.06 4.10 -0.59
C TYR A 271 -11.99 3.42 0.27
N TYR A 272 -10.80 3.98 0.33
CA TYR A 272 -9.73 3.45 1.19
C TYR A 272 -10.01 3.73 2.67
N ALA A 273 -10.63 4.86 2.99
CA ALA A 273 -11.16 5.11 4.34
C ALA A 273 -12.21 4.07 4.75
N PHE A 274 -13.11 3.69 3.81
CA PHE A 274 -14.07 2.61 4.04
C PHE A 274 -13.36 1.28 4.29
N LEU A 275 -12.36 0.93 3.49
CA LEU A 275 -11.64 -0.33 3.65
C LEU A 275 -10.96 -0.39 5.03
N ALA A 276 -10.23 0.66 5.42
CA ALA A 276 -9.57 0.74 6.72
C ALA A 276 -10.59 0.73 7.88
N GLY A 277 -11.69 1.46 7.76
CA GLY A 277 -12.76 1.49 8.76
C GLY A 277 -13.48 0.14 8.89
N ALA A 278 -13.74 -0.53 7.78
CA ALA A 278 -14.36 -1.86 7.79
C ALA A 278 -13.44 -2.92 8.41
N GLU A 279 -12.13 -2.90 8.07
CA GLU A 279 -11.13 -3.77 8.73
C GLU A 279 -11.12 -3.53 10.24
N GLN A 280 -11.08 -2.28 10.67
CA GLN A 280 -11.07 -1.93 12.08
C GLN A 280 -12.34 -2.39 12.81
N ILE A 281 -13.53 -2.22 12.20
CA ILE A 281 -14.81 -2.66 12.79
C ILE A 281 -14.88 -4.18 12.89
N LEU A 282 -14.44 -4.91 11.86
CA LEU A 282 -14.63 -6.35 11.74
C LEU A 282 -13.53 -7.17 12.42
N THR A 283 -12.31 -6.66 12.49
CA THR A 283 -11.14 -7.37 13.00
C THR A 283 -10.47 -6.71 14.21
N GLY A 284 -10.79 -5.44 14.48
CA GLY A 284 -10.08 -4.63 15.46
C GLY A 284 -8.70 -4.15 15.00
N LYS A 285 -8.26 -4.48 13.78
CA LYS A 285 -6.91 -4.20 13.30
C LYS A 285 -6.83 -2.83 12.64
N PRO A 286 -5.80 -2.01 12.96
CA PRO A 286 -5.54 -0.74 12.28
C PRO A 286 -4.99 -0.97 10.87
N SER A 287 -5.02 0.09 10.05
CA SER A 287 -4.46 0.06 8.70
C SER A 287 -3.39 1.13 8.50
N VAL A 288 -2.41 0.83 7.64
CA VAL A 288 -1.38 1.75 7.15
C VAL A 288 -1.39 1.74 5.61
N VAL A 289 -1.02 2.85 4.98
CA VAL A 289 -0.70 2.85 3.54
C VAL A 289 0.78 2.53 3.41
N HIS A 290 1.09 1.33 2.99
CA HIS A 290 2.46 0.82 2.92
C HIS A 290 3.12 1.08 1.57
N GLU A 291 2.30 1.37 0.54
CA GLU A 291 2.73 1.79 -0.79
C GLU A 291 1.74 2.80 -1.36
N LEU A 292 2.07 4.08 -1.26
CA LEU A 292 1.37 5.10 -1.99
C LEU A 292 2.18 5.45 -3.25
N GLN A 293 1.65 5.10 -4.43
CA GLN A 293 2.35 5.29 -5.71
C GLN A 293 2.91 6.70 -5.86
N ALA A 294 4.23 6.80 -5.90
CA ALA A 294 4.94 8.07 -6.11
C ALA A 294 6.11 7.93 -7.10
N GLU A 295 5.97 7.02 -8.06
CA GLU A 295 6.85 6.90 -9.22
C GLU A 295 6.02 6.70 -10.51
N PRO A 296 6.57 6.94 -11.70
CA PRO A 296 5.88 6.72 -12.96
C PRO A 296 5.58 5.23 -13.18
N TRP A 297 4.54 4.96 -13.96
CA TRP A 297 4.27 3.63 -14.49
C TRP A 297 4.60 3.63 -15.98
N PRO A 298 5.72 3.03 -16.42
CA PRO A 298 6.09 2.98 -17.82
C PRO A 298 5.08 2.19 -18.66
N PRO A 299 4.82 2.61 -19.92
CA PRO A 299 3.91 1.90 -20.81
C PRO A 299 4.57 0.67 -21.42
N HIS A 300 3.77 -0.25 -21.98
CA HIS A 300 4.22 -1.39 -22.78
C HIS A 300 5.20 -2.36 -22.09
N GLY A 301 5.26 -2.36 -20.76
CA GLY A 301 6.25 -3.16 -20.02
C GLY A 301 7.69 -2.66 -20.16
N GLN A 302 7.89 -1.44 -20.64
CA GLN A 302 9.19 -0.79 -20.66
C GLN A 302 9.64 -0.53 -19.21
N ASP A 303 10.94 -0.49 -19.01
CA ASP A 303 11.50 -0.02 -17.75
C ASP A 303 11.62 1.52 -17.72
N ILE A 304 11.89 2.05 -16.54
CA ILE A 304 11.98 3.48 -16.31
C ILE A 304 13.17 4.11 -17.04
N LEU A 305 14.29 3.38 -17.19
CA LEU A 305 15.52 3.86 -17.80
C LEU A 305 15.35 4.07 -19.32
N HIS A 306 14.47 3.29 -19.96
CA HIS A 306 14.16 3.38 -21.39
C HIS A 306 12.90 4.20 -21.70
N THR A 307 12.31 4.83 -20.67
CA THR A 307 11.10 5.66 -20.82
C THR A 307 11.49 7.13 -20.81
N SER A 308 11.10 7.90 -21.84
CA SER A 308 11.41 9.32 -21.90
C SER A 308 10.79 10.12 -20.74
N LEU A 309 11.43 11.19 -20.30
CA LEU A 309 10.91 12.06 -19.25
C LEU A 309 9.50 12.62 -19.58
N ALA A 310 9.24 12.90 -20.84
CA ALA A 310 7.92 13.34 -21.31
C ALA A 310 6.85 12.25 -21.11
N GLU A 311 7.21 10.98 -21.32
CA GLU A 311 6.31 9.86 -21.07
C GLU A 311 6.10 9.61 -19.57
N GLN A 312 7.18 9.64 -18.79
CA GLN A 312 7.14 9.52 -17.33
C GLN A 312 6.19 10.57 -16.70
N ASN A 313 6.25 11.81 -17.22
CA ASN A 313 5.42 12.92 -16.76
C ASN A 313 3.92 12.73 -16.98
N LYS A 314 3.49 11.80 -17.82
CA LYS A 314 2.06 11.49 -18.00
C LYS A 314 1.42 10.85 -16.78
N THR A 315 2.21 10.11 -16.00
CA THR A 315 1.71 9.42 -14.82
C THR A 315 2.28 9.99 -13.52
N PHE A 316 3.48 10.57 -13.56
CA PHE A 316 4.10 11.12 -12.35
C PHE A 316 5.00 12.33 -12.62
N ASN A 317 4.81 13.39 -11.85
CA ASN A 317 5.59 14.62 -11.81
C ASN A 317 5.39 15.35 -10.47
N ALA A 318 6.02 16.51 -10.26
CA ALA A 318 5.92 17.28 -9.01
C ALA A 318 4.47 17.62 -8.58
N SER A 319 3.58 17.92 -9.54
CA SER A 319 2.16 18.19 -9.25
C SER A 319 1.45 16.89 -8.84
N THR A 320 1.78 15.77 -9.50
CA THR A 320 1.22 14.45 -9.16
C THR A 320 1.65 14.04 -7.77
N LEU A 321 2.92 14.23 -7.38
CA LEU A 321 3.40 13.93 -6.02
C LEU A 321 2.55 14.67 -4.97
N LYS A 322 2.36 15.98 -5.13
CA LYS A 322 1.52 16.78 -4.21
C LYS A 322 0.08 16.26 -4.14
N SER A 323 -0.54 15.97 -5.29
CA SER A 323 -1.91 15.46 -5.33
C SER A 323 -2.02 14.04 -4.75
N THR A 324 -0.98 13.23 -4.88
CA THR A 324 -0.88 11.88 -4.30
C THR A 324 -0.83 11.95 -2.78
N VAL A 325 0.01 12.81 -2.21
CA VAL A 325 0.08 13.00 -0.75
C VAL A 325 -1.26 13.50 -0.23
N THR A 326 -1.85 14.53 -0.84
CA THR A 326 -3.19 15.02 -0.47
C THR A 326 -4.26 13.92 -0.56
N PHE A 327 -4.19 13.06 -1.56
CA PHE A 327 -5.09 11.91 -1.68
C PHE A 327 -4.88 10.92 -0.53
N GLY A 328 -3.63 10.61 -0.17
CA GLY A 328 -3.30 9.77 0.99
C GLY A 328 -3.87 10.35 2.30
N GLU A 329 -3.66 11.64 2.55
CA GLU A 329 -4.22 12.35 3.70
C GLU A 329 -5.74 12.23 3.80
N GLN A 330 -6.42 12.39 2.66
CA GLN A 330 -7.88 12.29 2.56
C GLN A 330 -8.43 10.89 2.83
N THR A 331 -7.61 9.84 2.85
CA THR A 331 -8.04 8.50 3.30
C THR A 331 -8.32 8.46 4.80
N GLY A 332 -7.73 9.37 5.57
CA GLY A 332 -7.75 9.36 7.03
C GLY A 332 -6.74 8.40 7.67
N ILE A 333 -6.08 7.52 6.89
CA ILE A 333 -5.02 6.63 7.38
C ILE A 333 -3.81 7.49 7.76
N LYS A 334 -3.20 7.22 8.92
CA LYS A 334 -2.21 8.14 9.51
C LYS A 334 -0.76 7.80 9.20
N ASN A 335 -0.45 6.54 8.92
CA ASN A 335 0.89 6.12 8.52
C ASN A 335 0.88 5.84 7.02
N ILE A 336 1.69 6.59 6.27
CA ILE A 336 1.70 6.55 4.80
C ILE A 336 3.15 6.52 4.33
N ASP A 337 3.54 5.43 3.67
CA ASP A 337 4.83 5.30 3.00
C ASP A 337 4.66 5.55 1.49
N LEU A 338 5.42 6.51 0.97
CA LEU A 338 5.48 6.82 -0.45
C LEU A 338 6.42 5.84 -1.15
N TRP A 339 5.98 5.34 -2.31
CA TRP A 339 6.69 4.35 -3.09
C TRP A 339 7.45 5.01 -4.25
N GLY A 340 8.79 4.81 -4.31
CA GLY A 340 9.64 5.26 -5.43
C GLY A 340 10.49 6.49 -5.12
N VAL A 341 10.97 6.66 -3.88
CA VAL A 341 11.82 7.79 -3.48
C VAL A 341 13.16 7.80 -4.22
N GLU A 342 13.72 6.64 -4.56
CA GLU A 342 14.95 6.48 -5.35
C GLU A 342 14.78 7.11 -6.73
N TYR A 343 13.60 6.96 -7.34
CA TYR A 343 13.29 7.60 -8.62
C TYR A 343 13.31 9.14 -8.52
N TRP A 344 12.91 9.74 -7.39
CA TRP A 344 12.95 11.20 -7.25
C TRP A 344 14.39 11.70 -7.25
N TYR A 345 15.29 10.98 -6.58
CA TYR A 345 16.72 11.28 -6.56
C TYR A 345 17.35 11.06 -7.95
N TYR A 346 17.04 9.93 -8.61
CA TYR A 346 17.45 9.64 -9.98
C TYR A 346 17.03 10.77 -10.95
N ARG A 347 15.78 11.19 -10.87
CA ARG A 347 15.25 12.27 -11.72
C ARG A 347 16.00 13.57 -11.50
N SER A 348 16.32 13.90 -10.26
CA SER A 348 17.08 15.11 -9.93
C SER A 348 18.53 15.06 -10.42
N HIS A 349 19.23 13.95 -10.16
CA HIS A 349 20.68 13.86 -10.31
C HIS A 349 21.12 13.29 -11.66
N VAL A 350 20.35 12.39 -12.25
CA VAL A 350 20.70 11.76 -13.54
C VAL A 350 19.93 12.41 -14.69
N LEU A 351 18.64 12.66 -14.54
CA LEU A 351 17.82 13.31 -15.56
C LEU A 351 17.88 14.85 -15.50
N HIS A 352 18.57 15.41 -14.52
CA HIS A 352 18.72 16.86 -14.31
C HIS A 352 17.39 17.62 -14.19
N ASP A 353 16.37 16.97 -13.63
CA ASP A 353 15.09 17.56 -13.32
C ASP A 353 14.77 17.47 -11.82
N PRO A 354 15.15 18.47 -11.01
CA PRO A 354 14.96 18.47 -9.57
C PRO A 354 13.50 18.77 -9.14
N SER A 355 12.58 18.92 -10.07
CA SER A 355 11.21 19.39 -9.77
C SER A 355 10.48 18.51 -8.76
N VAL A 356 10.63 17.18 -8.84
CA VAL A 356 10.01 16.22 -7.93
C VAL A 356 10.71 16.24 -6.57
N TRP A 357 12.06 16.25 -6.56
CA TRP A 357 12.84 16.31 -5.32
C TRP A 357 12.50 17.58 -4.51
N ASN A 358 12.54 18.74 -5.14
CA ASN A 358 12.17 20.01 -4.51
C ASN A 358 10.71 20.05 -4.03
N ALA A 359 9.81 19.30 -4.67
CA ALA A 359 8.45 19.18 -4.21
C ALA A 359 8.37 18.27 -2.97
N ALA A 360 9.14 17.18 -2.95
CA ALA A 360 9.25 16.28 -1.81
C ALA A 360 9.84 17.00 -0.57
N GLU A 361 10.94 17.74 -0.72
CA GLU A 361 11.51 18.56 0.36
C GLU A 361 10.46 19.48 1.00
N ARG A 362 9.67 20.19 0.19
CA ARG A 362 8.59 21.05 0.72
C ARG A 362 7.49 20.28 1.45
N ILE A 363 7.19 19.05 1.03
CA ILE A 363 6.15 18.22 1.63
C ILE A 363 6.65 17.64 2.96
N PHE A 364 7.85 17.12 3.01
CA PHE A 364 8.38 16.45 4.20
C PHE A 364 8.83 17.45 5.28
N ASN A 365 9.22 18.67 4.90
CA ASN A 365 9.70 19.71 5.82
C ASN A 365 8.61 20.77 6.17
N SER A 366 7.33 20.48 5.85
CA SER A 366 6.19 21.38 6.12
C SER A 366 5.57 21.23 7.51
#